data_1e7da59a8d7004ee13e72d6b2cb1d67c
#
_entry.id   1e7da59a8d7004ee13e72d6b2cb1d67c
#
_cell.length_a   1.000
_cell.length_b   1.000
_cell.length_c   1.000
_cell.angle_alpha   90.00
_cell.angle_beta   90.00
_cell.angle_gamma   90.00
#
_symmetry.space_group_name_H-M   'P 1'
#
loop_
_entity.id
_entity.type
_entity.pdbx_description
1 polymer ?
#
loop_
_entity_poly.entity_id
_entity_poly.type
_entity_poly.pdbx_seq_one_letter_code
_entity_poly.pdbx_strand_id
1 'polypeptide(L)'
;MRRYFRLILCFCALLIATAVAGQTIKWQELYKVKKKDTIYGIAKKFNITIDELIRANPAMQKADYALQKGDQLLIPYPATKPATATTPATKTANASAQCSTTHKRAADGTVRIGVMLPLHNVDGDGQRMVEYYRGVLMACDSLRSQGIATHVYAWNVPIDANVQQTINDDNARQCDIIFGPLYTKQVKPIGDFCRKNGIRLVIPFSINGNDVAQNERSYQVFQTPAQQNEASINAFVQRFKGRHIVIVDCNDTTSRKGVFTFNLRKRLEKVGTTYSITNLKSTDASFAKAFSTTLPNVVVLNTGRSPELNATLAKLNTLTATNKGLGISLYGYTEWLMYTKVYTDYYYKYDTYIPTTFYYNPFAGKTIAVERNYRQWFKSDMRQALPRFALTGFDHAQFFIRGLHKYGDRFNGTQQQNTYTPLQTPLKFKRVGTGGMQNESFMLVHYKPNRTLESISY
;
A
#
# COMPACT_ATOMS: atom_id res chain seq x y z
N MET A 1 64.89 25.65 10.98
CA MET A 1 63.78 24.82 10.47
C MET A 1 63.18 23.85 11.47
N ARG A 2 63.90 23.19 12.37
CA ARG A 2 63.34 22.23 13.38
C ARG A 2 62.46 22.84 14.47
N ARG A 3 62.58 24.12 14.80
CA ARG A 3 61.77 24.81 15.85
C ARG A 3 60.36 25.19 15.32
N TYR A 4 60.22 25.56 14.09
CA TYR A 4 58.91 25.89 13.49
C TYR A 4 58.07 24.68 13.22
N PHE A 5 58.68 23.53 12.93
CA PHE A 5 57.96 22.27 12.70
C PHE A 5 57.27 21.72 13.97
N ARG A 6 57.91 21.97 15.16
CA ARG A 6 57.31 21.59 16.45
C ARG A 6 56.17 22.51 16.86
N LEU A 7 56.24 23.80 16.55
CA LEU A 7 55.14 24.76 16.80
C LEU A 7 53.91 24.47 15.91
N ILE A 8 54.11 24.15 14.67
CA ILE A 8 53.01 23.75 13.73
C ILE A 8 52.36 22.43 14.16
N LEU A 9 53.15 21.47 14.65
CA LEU A 9 52.61 20.21 15.17
C LEU A 9 51.79 20.38 16.46
N CYS A 10 52.21 21.28 17.35
CA CYS A 10 51.42 21.61 18.54
C CYS A 10 50.15 22.42 18.21
N PHE A 11 50.16 23.28 17.19
CA PHE A 11 49.00 24.03 16.76
C PHE A 11 47.95 23.15 16.05
N CYS A 12 48.39 22.16 15.25
CA CYS A 12 47.51 21.14 14.65
C CYS A 12 46.95 20.18 15.69
N ALA A 13 47.67 19.88 16.79
CA ALA A 13 47.17 19.08 17.87
C ALA A 13 46.13 19.81 18.74
N LEU A 14 46.19 21.17 18.81
CA LEU A 14 45.21 21.97 19.56
C LEU A 14 43.90 22.22 18.77
N LEU A 15 43.93 22.09 17.41
CA LEU A 15 42.75 22.27 16.55
C LEU A 15 41.91 20.98 16.39
N ILE A 16 42.41 19.82 16.87
CA ILE A 16 41.67 18.53 16.84
C ILE A 16 40.95 18.28 18.20
N ALA A 17 41.13 19.17 19.19
CA ALA A 17 40.54 19.01 20.54
C ALA A 17 39.21 19.78 20.73
N THR A 18 38.56 20.23 19.64
CA THR A 18 37.25 20.86 19.76
C THR A 18 36.18 19.98 19.11
N ALA A 19 35.26 19.56 20.01
CA ALA A 19 33.92 19.01 19.70
C ALA A 19 33.83 17.52 19.36
N VAL A 20 34.30 16.66 20.25
CA VAL A 20 33.51 15.48 20.59
C VAL A 20 32.87 15.74 21.94
N ALA A 21 31.82 16.51 22.00
CA ALA A 21 30.85 16.42 23.08
C ALA A 21 30.20 15.04 22.94
N GLY A 22 30.88 14.03 23.45
CA GLY A 22 30.30 12.70 23.61
C GLY A 22 29.12 12.84 24.55
N GLN A 23 27.91 12.82 24.02
CA GLN A 23 26.72 12.57 24.82
C GLN A 23 26.95 11.23 25.50
N THR A 24 27.25 11.23 26.78
CA THR A 24 27.28 10.03 27.62
C THR A 24 25.88 9.50 27.68
N ILE A 25 25.58 8.56 26.78
CA ILE A 25 24.29 7.84 26.76
C ILE A 25 24.28 7.04 28.07
N LYS A 26 23.45 7.49 29.03
CA LYS A 26 23.17 6.70 30.23
C LYS A 26 22.41 5.46 29.80
N TRP A 27 22.97 4.28 30.07
CA TRP A 27 22.34 2.99 29.75
C TRP A 27 21.75 2.36 31.01
N GLN A 28 20.63 1.61 30.83
CA GLN A 28 19.88 0.97 31.91
C GLN A 28 20.45 -0.38 32.26
N GLU A 29 20.73 -1.22 31.25
CA GLU A 29 21.34 -2.54 31.44
C GLU A 29 22.09 -3.01 30.21
N LEU A 30 22.93 -4.03 30.39
CA LEU A 30 23.57 -4.78 29.33
C LEU A 30 22.76 -6.06 29.06
N TYR A 31 22.03 -6.09 27.91
CA TYR A 31 21.15 -7.19 27.58
C TYR A 31 21.86 -8.22 26.68
N LYS A 32 21.84 -9.50 27.10
CA LYS A 32 22.36 -10.60 26.29
C LYS A 32 21.23 -11.19 25.44
N VAL A 33 21.37 -11.13 24.13
CA VAL A 33 20.40 -11.61 23.13
C VAL A 33 20.14 -13.10 23.28
N LYS A 34 18.87 -13.50 23.35
CA LYS A 34 18.42 -14.89 23.51
C LYS A 34 17.99 -15.47 22.15
N LYS A 35 17.81 -16.80 22.10
CA LYS A 35 17.27 -17.48 20.93
C LYS A 35 15.85 -16.97 20.62
N LYS A 36 15.59 -16.57 19.38
CA LYS A 36 14.34 -15.96 18.89
C LYS A 36 14.11 -14.48 19.25
N ASP A 37 15.04 -13.79 19.91
CA ASP A 37 14.94 -12.37 20.07
C ASP A 37 15.03 -11.67 18.69
N THR A 38 14.31 -10.56 18.59
CA THR A 38 14.36 -9.64 17.44
C THR A 38 14.65 -8.23 17.95
N ILE A 39 15.26 -7.40 17.12
CA ILE A 39 15.54 -5.99 17.45
C ILE A 39 14.25 -5.29 17.95
N TYR A 40 13.14 -5.52 17.26
CA TYR A 40 11.82 -4.99 17.65
C TYR A 40 11.35 -5.54 19.01
N GLY A 41 11.51 -6.85 19.23
CA GLY A 41 11.10 -7.50 20.49
C GLY A 41 11.88 -6.97 21.69
N ILE A 42 13.20 -6.75 21.52
CA ILE A 42 14.07 -6.18 22.56
C ILE A 42 13.68 -4.72 22.84
N ALA A 43 13.54 -3.89 21.79
CA ALA A 43 13.13 -2.50 21.95
C ALA A 43 11.79 -2.37 22.67
N LYS A 44 10.79 -3.18 22.29
CA LYS A 44 9.49 -3.23 22.96
C LYS A 44 9.56 -3.68 24.41
N LYS A 45 10.40 -4.68 24.72
CA LYS A 45 10.57 -5.20 26.08
C LYS A 45 11.08 -4.13 27.05
N PHE A 46 11.95 -3.23 26.59
CA PHE A 46 12.54 -2.17 27.41
C PHE A 46 11.87 -0.80 27.24
N ASN A 47 10.74 -0.76 26.52
CA ASN A 47 9.96 0.45 26.24
C ASN A 47 10.79 1.59 25.63
N ILE A 48 11.69 1.23 24.71
CA ILE A 48 12.52 2.14 23.93
C ILE A 48 12.21 1.97 22.44
N THR A 49 12.59 2.95 21.65
CA THR A 49 12.49 2.84 20.18
C THR A 49 13.65 2.02 19.60
N ILE A 50 13.45 1.46 18.40
CA ILE A 50 14.52 0.77 17.67
C ILE A 50 15.69 1.73 17.43
N ASP A 51 15.41 2.99 17.11
CA ASP A 51 16.43 4.01 16.85
C ASP A 51 17.25 4.34 18.11
N GLU A 52 16.64 4.33 19.30
CA GLU A 52 17.35 4.49 20.57
C GLU A 52 18.26 3.30 20.85
N LEU A 53 17.78 2.07 20.56
CA LEU A 53 18.58 0.87 20.71
C LEU A 53 19.77 0.86 19.74
N ILE A 54 19.56 1.21 18.46
CA ILE A 54 20.63 1.28 17.46
C ILE A 54 21.64 2.38 17.79
N ARG A 55 21.19 3.56 18.21
CA ARG A 55 22.09 4.64 18.63
C ARG A 55 22.96 4.28 19.84
N ALA A 56 22.41 3.52 20.78
CA ALA A 56 23.17 3.02 21.93
C ALA A 56 24.18 1.93 21.57
N ASN A 57 24.02 1.28 20.41
CA ASN A 57 24.85 0.16 19.96
C ASN A 57 25.44 0.43 18.57
N PRO A 58 26.58 1.12 18.45
CA PRO A 58 27.17 1.50 17.15
C PRO A 58 27.43 0.33 16.19
N ALA A 59 27.65 -0.88 16.71
CA ALA A 59 27.81 -2.08 15.90
C ALA A 59 26.56 -2.39 15.05
N MET A 60 25.37 -2.02 15.53
CA MET A 60 24.09 -2.21 14.82
C MET A 60 23.85 -1.22 13.67
N GLN A 61 24.70 -0.20 13.53
CA GLN A 61 24.61 0.78 12.45
C GLN A 61 25.25 0.30 11.14
N LYS A 62 25.97 -0.80 11.18
CA LYS A 62 26.59 -1.40 9.98
C LYS A 62 25.52 -2.00 9.09
N ALA A 63 25.65 -1.81 7.77
CA ALA A 63 24.66 -2.25 6.78
C ALA A 63 24.45 -3.77 6.72
N ASP A 64 25.41 -4.54 7.20
CA ASP A 64 25.44 -6.02 7.22
C ASP A 64 25.20 -6.60 8.63
N TYR A 65 24.82 -5.77 9.61
CA TYR A 65 24.59 -6.26 10.97
C TYR A 65 23.37 -7.17 11.05
N ALA A 66 23.58 -8.39 11.49
CA ALA A 66 22.52 -9.35 11.81
C ALA A 66 22.59 -9.71 13.31
N LEU A 67 21.48 -9.50 14.03
CA LEU A 67 21.36 -9.82 15.45
C LEU A 67 21.59 -11.32 15.69
N GLN A 68 22.56 -11.67 16.52
CA GLN A 68 22.91 -13.06 16.84
C GLN A 68 22.64 -13.40 18.30
N LYS A 69 22.31 -14.67 18.57
CA LYS A 69 22.21 -15.17 19.95
C LYS A 69 23.55 -15.00 20.65
N GLY A 70 23.51 -14.31 21.80
CA GLY A 70 24.70 -14.06 22.61
C GLY A 70 25.26 -12.66 22.47
N ASP A 71 24.81 -11.87 21.49
CA ASP A 71 25.18 -10.46 21.37
C ASP A 71 24.85 -9.71 22.67
N GLN A 72 25.70 -8.75 23.01
CA GLN A 72 25.50 -7.88 24.18
C GLN A 72 25.10 -6.50 23.69
N LEU A 73 23.89 -6.11 24.04
CA LEU A 73 23.32 -4.80 23.66
C LEU A 73 23.19 -3.89 24.87
N LEU A 74 23.65 -2.66 24.72
CA LEU A 74 23.41 -1.58 25.68
C LEU A 74 21.97 -1.09 25.54
N ILE A 75 21.19 -1.16 26.63
CA ILE A 75 19.81 -0.68 26.66
C ILE A 75 19.80 0.73 27.27
N PRO A 76 19.47 1.78 26.49
CA PRO A 76 19.38 3.12 27.01
C PRO A 76 18.14 3.29 27.90
N TYR A 77 18.13 4.31 28.79
CA TYR A 77 16.89 4.73 29.41
C TYR A 77 15.91 5.28 28.37
N PRO A 78 14.60 5.00 28.49
CA PRO A 78 13.60 5.65 27.64
C PRO A 78 13.73 7.18 27.76
N ALA A 79 13.74 7.89 26.64
CA ALA A 79 13.76 9.34 26.65
C ALA A 79 12.52 9.86 27.40
N THR A 80 12.71 10.48 28.55
CA THR A 80 11.65 11.14 29.30
C THR A 80 11.06 12.26 28.42
N LYS A 81 9.79 12.12 28.01
CA LYS A 81 9.05 13.25 27.44
C LYS A 81 9.08 14.42 28.41
N PRO A 82 9.33 15.65 27.95
CA PRO A 82 9.19 16.81 28.82
C PRO A 82 7.77 16.85 29.39
N ALA A 83 7.65 16.92 30.70
CA ALA A 83 6.38 17.09 31.39
C ALA A 83 5.73 18.40 30.94
N THR A 84 4.54 18.29 30.36
CA THR A 84 3.69 19.43 30.04
C THR A 84 3.24 20.08 31.35
N ALA A 85 3.63 21.34 31.56
CA ALA A 85 3.15 22.14 32.65
C ALA A 85 1.64 22.32 32.58
N THR A 86 0.97 21.90 33.63
CA THR A 86 -0.46 22.11 33.87
C THR A 86 -0.69 23.58 34.23
N THR A 87 -1.49 24.30 33.48
CA THR A 87 -2.10 25.56 33.90
C THR A 87 -3.61 25.44 33.83
N PRO A 88 -4.38 26.06 34.74
CA PRO A 88 -5.72 25.61 35.10
C PRO A 88 -6.80 26.03 34.09
N ALA A 89 -7.86 25.22 34.09
CA ALA A 89 -9.07 25.42 33.31
C ALA A 89 -9.78 26.74 33.65
N THR A 90 -10.07 27.51 32.63
CA THR A 90 -11.17 28.48 32.66
C THR A 90 -12.24 28.05 31.66
N LYS A 91 -13.41 27.76 32.20
CA LYS A 91 -14.63 27.55 31.43
C LYS A 91 -15.00 28.84 30.71
N THR A 92 -15.30 28.83 29.45
CA THR A 92 -16.52 29.46 28.91
C THR A 92 -16.69 29.22 27.41
N ALA A 93 -17.91 28.85 27.10
CA ALA A 93 -18.73 29.22 25.92
C ALA A 93 -18.39 28.66 24.53
N ASN A 94 -19.38 27.92 24.05
CA ASN A 94 -19.71 27.62 22.67
C ASN A 94 -19.36 28.75 21.69
N ALA A 95 -18.53 28.38 20.70
CA ALA A 95 -18.64 28.96 19.40
C ALA A 95 -18.17 27.89 18.39
N SER A 96 -19.10 27.30 17.69
CA SER A 96 -18.88 26.58 16.45
C SER A 96 -18.40 27.59 15.40
N ALA A 97 -17.13 27.94 15.45
CA ALA A 97 -16.47 28.65 14.37
C ALA A 97 -16.08 27.61 13.31
N GLN A 98 -16.96 27.39 12.34
CA GLN A 98 -16.59 26.90 11.03
C GLN A 98 -15.57 27.89 10.45
N CYS A 99 -14.29 27.66 10.69
CA CYS A 99 -13.22 28.32 9.96
C CYS A 99 -13.14 27.67 8.58
N SER A 100 -14.05 28.05 7.69
CA SER A 100 -13.97 27.78 6.26
C SER A 100 -12.94 28.75 5.67
N THR A 101 -11.65 28.43 5.83
CA THR A 101 -10.64 29.03 4.96
C THR A 101 -10.89 28.46 3.57
N THR A 102 -11.59 29.22 2.73
CA THR A 102 -11.75 28.89 1.32
C THR A 102 -10.37 28.87 0.69
N HIS A 103 -9.89 27.67 0.35
CA HIS A 103 -8.63 27.51 -0.38
C HIS A 103 -8.74 28.28 -1.72
N LYS A 104 -7.87 29.27 -1.92
CA LYS A 104 -7.90 30.10 -3.14
C LYS A 104 -7.15 29.38 -4.24
N ARG A 105 -7.89 28.78 -5.16
CA ARG A 105 -7.32 28.20 -6.39
C ARG A 105 -6.64 29.27 -7.24
N ALA A 106 -5.69 28.83 -8.10
CA ALA A 106 -5.08 29.72 -9.05
C ALA A 106 -6.13 30.35 -10.00
N ALA A 107 -6.04 31.66 -10.24
CA ALA A 107 -7.01 32.41 -11.04
C ALA A 107 -7.04 31.95 -12.50
N ASP A 108 -5.93 31.42 -13.01
CA ASP A 108 -5.78 30.89 -14.38
C ASP A 108 -6.27 29.44 -14.53
N GLY A 109 -6.82 28.85 -13.46
CA GLY A 109 -7.30 27.47 -13.46
C GLY A 109 -6.21 26.41 -13.34
N THR A 110 -4.94 26.80 -13.19
CA THR A 110 -3.83 25.86 -12.96
C THR A 110 -4.05 25.03 -11.70
N VAL A 111 -3.89 23.70 -11.79
CA VAL A 111 -3.95 22.79 -10.64
C VAL A 111 -2.56 22.66 -10.03
N ARG A 112 -2.40 23.06 -8.77
CA ARG A 112 -1.13 23.01 -8.03
C ARG A 112 -1.07 21.72 -7.21
N ILE A 113 -0.05 20.92 -7.48
CA ILE A 113 0.10 19.55 -7.00
C ILE A 113 1.32 19.48 -6.09
N GLY A 114 1.13 18.96 -4.88
CA GLY A 114 2.22 18.58 -4.00
C GLY A 114 2.47 17.07 -4.05
N VAL A 115 3.74 16.66 -3.97
CA VAL A 115 4.13 15.26 -3.78
C VAL A 115 5.03 15.20 -2.56
N MET A 116 4.54 14.57 -1.47
CA MET A 116 5.24 14.42 -0.20
C MET A 116 5.49 12.92 0.06
N LEU A 117 6.52 12.37 -0.56
CA LEU A 117 6.86 10.95 -0.55
C LEU A 117 8.38 10.77 -0.34
N PRO A 118 8.87 9.60 0.07
CA PRO A 118 10.31 9.32 0.09
C PRO A 118 10.84 9.26 -1.36
N LEU A 119 11.39 10.37 -1.85
CA LEU A 119 11.87 10.52 -3.22
C LEU A 119 13.40 10.36 -3.28
N HIS A 120 13.87 9.13 -3.07
CA HIS A 120 15.31 8.78 -3.08
C HIS A 120 15.54 7.38 -3.63
N ASN A 121 16.81 7.03 -3.88
CA ASN A 121 17.21 5.73 -4.43
C ASN A 121 17.92 4.83 -3.40
N VAL A 122 17.86 5.17 -2.10
CA VAL A 122 18.60 4.46 -1.04
C VAL A 122 17.98 3.10 -0.74
N ASP A 123 16.66 3.01 -0.71
CA ASP A 123 15.94 1.77 -0.39
C ASP A 123 14.79 1.48 -1.36
N GLY A 124 14.11 0.37 -1.12
CA GLY A 124 12.99 -0.06 -1.97
C GLY A 124 11.76 0.86 -1.88
N ASP A 125 11.52 1.52 -0.75
CA ASP A 125 10.42 2.45 -0.58
C ASP A 125 10.66 3.71 -1.41
N GLY A 126 11.83 4.31 -1.28
CA GLY A 126 12.23 5.47 -2.07
C GLY A 126 12.18 5.18 -3.56
N GLN A 127 12.76 4.07 -4.00
CA GLN A 127 12.76 3.67 -5.40
C GLN A 127 11.34 3.48 -5.96
N ARG A 128 10.40 2.90 -5.19
CA ARG A 128 9.01 2.76 -5.60
C ARG A 128 8.29 4.10 -5.68
N MET A 129 8.57 5.01 -4.75
CA MET A 129 7.93 6.32 -4.74
C MET A 129 8.49 7.26 -5.81
N VAL A 130 9.76 7.13 -6.19
CA VAL A 130 10.31 7.78 -7.39
C VAL A 130 9.59 7.30 -8.66
N GLU A 131 9.32 6.00 -8.79
CA GLU A 131 8.52 5.46 -9.89
C GLU A 131 7.09 6.07 -9.91
N TYR A 132 6.43 6.11 -8.75
CA TYR A 132 5.12 6.74 -8.62
C TYR A 132 5.14 8.21 -9.03
N TYR A 133 6.12 8.96 -8.58
CA TYR A 133 6.30 10.38 -8.93
C TYR A 133 6.53 10.58 -10.42
N ARG A 134 7.33 9.74 -11.06
CA ARG A 134 7.51 9.74 -12.53
C ARG A 134 6.16 9.57 -13.24
N GLY A 135 5.30 8.68 -12.75
CA GLY A 135 3.94 8.51 -13.27
C GLY A 135 3.09 9.78 -13.13
N VAL A 136 3.16 10.46 -11.97
CA VAL A 136 2.47 11.75 -11.76
C VAL A 136 2.94 12.79 -12.78
N LEU A 137 4.25 12.92 -13.02
CA LEU A 137 4.81 13.87 -14.01
C LEU A 137 4.32 13.56 -15.44
N MET A 138 4.31 12.29 -15.83
CA MET A 138 3.78 11.87 -17.14
C MET A 138 2.28 12.18 -17.30
N ALA A 139 1.50 12.02 -16.22
CA ALA A 139 0.10 12.40 -16.22
C ALA A 139 -0.08 13.91 -16.41
N CYS A 140 0.73 14.72 -15.73
CA CYS A 140 0.71 16.19 -15.89
C CYS A 140 1.03 16.62 -17.33
N ASP A 141 2.01 15.99 -17.97
CA ASP A 141 2.34 16.26 -19.38
C ASP A 141 1.20 15.87 -20.32
N SER A 142 0.61 14.69 -20.10
CA SER A 142 -0.56 14.26 -20.86
C SER A 142 -1.78 15.17 -20.66
N LEU A 143 -1.96 15.75 -19.47
CA LEU A 143 -3.04 16.69 -19.17
C LEU A 143 -2.80 18.06 -19.81
N ARG A 144 -1.55 18.52 -19.84
CA ARG A 144 -1.17 19.75 -20.51
C ARG A 144 -1.51 19.72 -21.99
N SER A 145 -1.27 18.61 -22.68
CA SER A 145 -1.66 18.43 -24.09
C SER A 145 -3.19 18.51 -24.31
N GLN A 146 -3.99 18.44 -23.25
CA GLN A 146 -5.45 18.54 -23.26
C GLN A 146 -5.95 19.87 -22.67
N GLY A 147 -5.05 20.84 -22.52
CA GLY A 147 -5.40 22.19 -22.03
C GLY A 147 -5.54 22.31 -20.51
N ILE A 148 -5.14 21.28 -19.74
CA ILE A 148 -5.19 21.32 -18.27
C ILE A 148 -3.80 21.70 -17.75
N ALA A 149 -3.64 22.95 -17.34
CA ALA A 149 -2.39 23.44 -16.75
C ALA A 149 -2.16 22.88 -15.35
N THR A 150 -0.90 22.50 -15.08
CA THR A 150 -0.51 21.93 -13.78
C THR A 150 0.82 22.52 -13.33
N HIS A 151 0.97 22.68 -12.00
CA HIS A 151 2.24 23.02 -11.37
C HIS A 151 2.55 21.98 -10.30
N VAL A 152 3.75 21.41 -10.31
CA VAL A 152 4.13 20.29 -9.41
C VAL A 152 5.25 20.73 -8.48
N TYR A 153 5.00 20.63 -7.19
CA TYR A 153 5.99 20.74 -6.11
C TYR A 153 6.28 19.35 -5.55
N ALA A 154 7.54 19.02 -5.29
CA ALA A 154 7.92 17.71 -4.76
C ALA A 154 8.88 17.86 -3.59
N TRP A 155 8.59 17.15 -2.51
CA TRP A 155 9.42 17.09 -1.31
C TRP A 155 9.82 15.64 -1.03
N ASN A 156 11.11 15.44 -0.77
CA ASN A 156 11.57 14.15 -0.26
C ASN A 156 11.20 14.02 1.21
N VAL A 157 10.31 13.09 1.53
CA VAL A 157 9.78 12.86 2.89
C VAL A 157 10.05 11.40 3.30
N PRO A 158 11.30 11.03 3.62
CA PRO A 158 11.64 9.71 4.12
C PRO A 158 11.00 9.41 5.48
N ILE A 159 11.17 8.18 5.97
CA ILE A 159 10.48 7.71 7.19
C ILE A 159 10.81 8.56 8.43
N ASP A 160 12.01 9.08 8.52
CA ASP A 160 12.54 9.89 9.62
C ASP A 160 12.46 11.41 9.39
N ALA A 161 11.87 11.84 8.27
CA ALA A 161 11.74 13.25 7.93
C ALA A 161 10.99 14.04 9.02
N ASN A 162 11.50 15.23 9.31
CA ASN A 162 10.76 16.23 10.07
C ASN A 162 9.69 16.86 9.17
N VAL A 163 8.49 16.30 9.21
CA VAL A 163 7.34 16.74 8.40
C VAL A 163 7.03 18.23 8.61
N GLN A 164 7.32 18.77 9.81
CA GLN A 164 7.06 20.17 10.10
C GLN A 164 7.85 21.13 9.19
N GLN A 165 9.07 20.77 8.80
CA GLN A 165 9.85 21.56 7.84
C GLN A 165 9.18 21.59 6.46
N THR A 166 8.65 20.44 6.01
CA THR A 166 7.97 20.33 4.71
C THR A 166 6.66 21.13 4.68
N ILE A 167 5.83 21.04 5.71
CA ILE A 167 4.54 21.76 5.74
C ILE A 167 4.67 23.25 6.04
N ASN A 168 5.83 23.70 6.52
CA ASN A 168 6.14 25.14 6.67
C ASN A 168 6.60 25.81 5.38
N ASP A 169 6.89 25.05 4.33
CA ASP A 169 7.19 25.60 3.02
C ASP A 169 5.95 26.31 2.45
N ASP A 170 6.11 27.56 2.00
CA ASP A 170 5.00 28.36 1.47
C ASP A 170 4.37 27.74 0.22
N ASN A 171 5.16 27.02 -0.58
CA ASN A 171 4.65 26.29 -1.73
C ASN A 171 3.69 25.15 -1.32
N ALA A 172 3.89 24.55 -0.14
CA ALA A 172 2.99 23.51 0.35
C ALA A 172 1.58 24.06 0.62
N ARG A 173 1.48 25.32 1.12
CA ARG A 173 0.19 25.99 1.35
C ARG A 173 -0.55 26.37 0.07
N GLN A 174 0.18 26.50 -1.04
CA GLN A 174 -0.40 26.84 -2.33
C GLN A 174 -1.01 25.64 -3.05
N CYS A 175 -0.69 24.40 -2.65
CA CYS A 175 -1.19 23.20 -3.31
C CYS A 175 -2.71 23.07 -3.23
N ASP A 176 -3.35 22.65 -4.31
CA ASP A 176 -4.76 22.27 -4.35
C ASP A 176 -4.96 20.83 -3.88
N ILE A 177 -3.93 20.00 -4.10
CA ILE A 177 -3.89 18.58 -3.74
C ILE A 177 -2.46 18.14 -3.40
N ILE A 178 -2.32 17.25 -2.42
CA ILE A 178 -1.05 16.63 -2.04
C ILE A 178 -1.17 15.11 -2.14
N PHE A 179 -0.23 14.46 -2.86
CA PHE A 179 -0.06 13.01 -2.92
C PHE A 179 1.01 12.58 -1.92
N GLY A 180 0.62 11.72 -0.99
CA GLY A 180 1.44 11.28 0.13
C GLY A 180 0.70 11.41 1.46
N PRO A 181 1.37 11.14 2.58
CA PRO A 181 2.67 10.50 2.70
C PRO A 181 2.63 8.98 2.44
N LEU A 182 3.81 8.35 2.48
CA LEU A 182 3.91 6.89 2.46
C LEU A 182 3.67 6.28 3.85
N TYR A 183 4.23 6.90 4.89
CA TYR A 183 4.28 6.32 6.23
C TYR A 183 3.16 6.81 7.15
N THR A 184 2.53 5.88 7.87
CA THR A 184 1.37 6.15 8.74
C THR A 184 1.63 7.26 9.76
N LYS A 185 2.82 7.32 10.37
CA LYS A 185 3.15 8.34 11.38
C LYS A 185 3.11 9.78 10.84
N GLN A 186 3.24 9.95 9.52
CA GLN A 186 3.25 11.24 8.84
C GLN A 186 1.85 11.67 8.38
N VAL A 187 0.86 10.74 8.35
CA VAL A 187 -0.48 11.01 7.82
C VAL A 187 -1.20 12.08 8.64
N LYS A 188 -1.21 11.94 9.96
CA LYS A 188 -1.92 12.88 10.82
C LYS A 188 -1.38 14.33 10.71
N PRO A 189 -0.07 14.61 10.87
CA PRO A 189 0.43 15.99 10.78
C PRO A 189 0.23 16.62 9.39
N ILE A 190 0.41 15.87 8.29
CA ILE A 190 0.14 16.37 6.94
C ILE A 190 -1.37 16.54 6.73
N GLY A 191 -2.18 15.62 7.23
CA GLY A 191 -3.63 15.69 7.15
C GLY A 191 -4.23 16.89 7.88
N ASP A 192 -3.75 17.19 9.08
CA ASP A 192 -4.17 18.37 9.85
C ASP A 192 -3.77 19.67 9.13
N PHE A 193 -2.57 19.71 8.54
CA PHE A 193 -2.13 20.81 7.70
C PHE A 193 -3.03 21.00 6.47
N CYS A 194 -3.33 19.92 5.75
CA CYS A 194 -4.20 19.94 4.57
C CYS A 194 -5.60 20.40 4.91
N ARG A 195 -6.18 19.90 6.01
CA ARG A 195 -7.50 20.33 6.51
C ARG A 195 -7.53 21.81 6.83
N LYS A 196 -6.54 22.32 7.57
CA LYS A 196 -6.43 23.73 7.94
C LYS A 196 -6.35 24.66 6.73
N ASN A 197 -5.66 24.23 5.66
CA ASN A 197 -5.44 25.04 4.46
C ASN A 197 -6.41 24.73 3.30
N GLY A 198 -7.42 23.88 3.51
CA GLY A 198 -8.40 23.52 2.48
C GLY A 198 -7.84 22.62 1.36
N ILE A 199 -6.66 22.03 1.55
CA ILE A 199 -5.95 21.20 0.57
C ILE A 199 -6.48 19.76 0.63
N ARG A 200 -6.60 19.08 -0.50
CA ARG A 200 -6.93 17.65 -0.53
C ARG A 200 -5.68 16.80 -0.30
N LEU A 201 -5.80 15.78 0.54
CA LEU A 201 -4.73 14.83 0.82
C LEU A 201 -5.08 13.47 0.24
N VAL A 202 -4.28 12.99 -0.71
CA VAL A 202 -4.38 11.63 -1.23
C VAL A 202 -3.35 10.76 -0.52
N ILE A 203 -3.82 9.75 0.22
CA ILE A 203 -3.00 8.77 0.92
C ILE A 203 -2.89 7.53 0.01
N PRO A 204 -1.80 7.38 -0.78
CA PRO A 204 -1.79 6.41 -1.87
C PRO A 204 -1.60 4.96 -1.41
N PHE A 205 -0.87 4.72 -0.30
CA PHE A 205 -0.43 3.36 0.06
C PHE A 205 -0.62 2.99 1.52
N SER A 206 -0.64 3.94 2.46
CA SER A 206 -0.85 3.64 3.88
C SER A 206 -2.26 3.13 4.13
N ILE A 207 -2.38 2.06 4.93
CA ILE A 207 -3.67 1.44 5.31
C ILE A 207 -3.89 1.41 6.83
N ASN A 208 -2.89 1.84 7.58
CA ASN A 208 -2.95 1.86 9.04
C ASN A 208 -3.38 3.26 9.51
N GLY A 209 -4.23 3.30 10.52
CA GLY A 209 -4.74 4.55 11.08
C GLY A 209 -6.22 4.78 10.70
N ASN A 210 -6.84 5.71 11.42
CA ASN A 210 -8.25 6.10 11.25
C ASN A 210 -8.39 7.53 10.73
N ASP A 211 -7.33 8.05 10.09
CA ASP A 211 -7.27 9.46 9.68
C ASP A 211 -8.35 9.82 8.67
N VAL A 212 -8.67 8.90 7.75
CA VAL A 212 -9.73 9.13 6.75
C VAL A 212 -11.09 9.32 7.40
N ALA A 213 -11.38 8.66 8.52
CA ALA A 213 -12.66 8.82 9.21
C ALA A 213 -12.76 10.16 9.98
N GLN A 214 -11.64 10.82 10.23
CA GLN A 214 -11.54 12.05 11.03
C GLN A 214 -11.22 13.31 10.22
N ASN A 215 -10.90 13.17 8.93
CA ASN A 215 -10.45 14.28 8.10
C ASN A 215 -11.15 14.26 6.73
N GLU A 216 -12.09 15.18 6.55
CA GLU A 216 -12.94 15.31 5.36
C GLU A 216 -12.17 15.68 4.08
N ARG A 217 -10.90 16.12 4.20
CA ARG A 217 -10.03 16.43 3.07
C ARG A 217 -9.17 15.25 2.62
N SER A 218 -9.20 14.11 3.36
CA SER A 218 -8.39 12.93 3.08
C SER A 218 -9.07 11.96 2.12
N TYR A 219 -8.27 11.41 1.21
CA TYR A 219 -8.65 10.37 0.25
C TYR A 219 -7.75 9.15 0.48
N GLN A 220 -8.29 8.10 1.06
CA GLN A 220 -7.62 6.84 1.30
C GLN A 220 -7.75 5.94 0.07
N VAL A 221 -6.64 5.64 -0.61
CA VAL A 221 -6.69 4.84 -1.84
C VAL A 221 -6.70 3.35 -1.53
N PHE A 222 -5.77 2.86 -0.74
CA PHE A 222 -5.71 1.44 -0.43
C PHE A 222 -6.78 1.04 0.59
N GLN A 223 -7.34 -0.13 0.35
CA GLN A 223 -8.29 -0.78 1.25
C GLN A 223 -7.57 -1.65 2.26
N THR A 224 -8.10 -1.73 3.47
CA THR A 224 -7.63 -2.69 4.48
C THR A 224 -7.90 -4.13 4.02
N PRO A 225 -7.16 -5.13 4.55
CA PRO A 225 -7.43 -6.54 4.25
C PRO A 225 -8.88 -6.95 4.58
N ALA A 226 -9.48 -6.37 5.62
CA ALA A 226 -10.88 -6.64 5.98
C ALA A 226 -11.85 -6.12 4.91
N GLN A 227 -11.64 -4.89 4.41
CA GLN A 227 -12.45 -4.31 3.33
C GLN A 227 -12.31 -5.11 2.03
N GLN A 228 -11.08 -5.50 1.67
CA GLN A 228 -10.83 -6.34 0.49
C GLN A 228 -11.50 -7.72 0.60
N ASN A 229 -11.41 -8.36 1.77
CA ASN A 229 -12.09 -9.65 2.01
C ASN A 229 -13.60 -9.50 1.88
N GLU A 230 -14.21 -8.47 2.44
CA GLU A 230 -15.65 -8.24 2.36
C GLU A 230 -16.10 -7.96 0.91
N ALA A 231 -15.37 -7.12 0.18
CA ALA A 231 -15.62 -6.87 -1.24
C ALA A 231 -15.51 -8.16 -2.07
N SER A 232 -14.46 -8.96 -1.82
CA SER A 232 -14.23 -10.25 -2.47
C SER A 232 -15.35 -11.24 -2.20
N ILE A 233 -15.83 -11.35 -0.94
CA ILE A 233 -16.94 -12.25 -0.58
C ILE A 233 -18.25 -11.80 -1.24
N ASN A 234 -18.53 -10.50 -1.25
CA ASN A 234 -19.74 -9.98 -1.89
C ASN A 234 -19.74 -10.26 -3.40
N ALA A 235 -18.63 -10.01 -4.08
CA ALA A 235 -18.45 -10.32 -5.50
C ALA A 235 -18.56 -11.83 -5.75
N PHE A 236 -17.97 -12.66 -4.90
CA PHE A 236 -18.03 -14.12 -4.99
C PHE A 236 -19.47 -14.62 -4.94
N VAL A 237 -20.24 -14.26 -3.90
CA VAL A 237 -21.63 -14.71 -3.71
C VAL A 237 -22.52 -14.25 -4.85
N GLN A 238 -22.33 -13.03 -5.34
CA GLN A 238 -23.07 -12.51 -6.48
C GLN A 238 -22.76 -13.29 -7.78
N ARG A 239 -21.47 -13.56 -8.02
CA ARG A 239 -20.98 -14.17 -9.26
C ARG A 239 -21.30 -15.66 -9.38
N PHE A 240 -21.23 -16.39 -8.26
CA PHE A 240 -21.31 -17.85 -8.27
C PHE A 240 -22.64 -18.39 -7.70
N LYS A 241 -23.69 -17.60 -7.81
CA LYS A 241 -25.03 -18.05 -7.45
C LYS A 241 -25.41 -19.31 -8.25
N GLY A 242 -25.94 -20.34 -7.56
CA GLY A 242 -26.35 -21.60 -8.17
C GLY A 242 -25.20 -22.55 -8.55
N ARG A 243 -23.98 -22.29 -8.08
CA ARG A 243 -22.82 -23.19 -8.23
C ARG A 243 -22.51 -23.91 -6.93
N HIS A 244 -21.88 -25.08 -7.04
CA HIS A 244 -21.36 -25.81 -5.87
C HIS A 244 -19.96 -25.30 -5.52
N ILE A 245 -19.73 -25.00 -4.23
CA ILE A 245 -18.47 -24.42 -3.77
C ILE A 245 -17.63 -25.51 -3.14
N VAL A 246 -16.37 -25.66 -3.58
CA VAL A 246 -15.40 -26.60 -3.03
C VAL A 246 -14.27 -25.85 -2.37
N ILE A 247 -14.15 -25.96 -1.06
CA ILE A 247 -13.06 -25.35 -0.29
C ILE A 247 -11.98 -26.39 -0.08
N VAL A 248 -10.77 -26.09 -0.55
CA VAL A 248 -9.60 -26.97 -0.41
C VAL A 248 -8.74 -26.51 0.76
N ASP A 249 -8.69 -27.34 1.80
CA ASP A 249 -7.72 -27.16 2.88
C ASP A 249 -6.35 -27.66 2.43
N CYS A 250 -5.43 -26.74 2.28
CA CYS A 250 -4.07 -27.00 1.79
C CYS A 250 -3.08 -27.34 2.92
N ASN A 251 -3.53 -27.42 4.19
CA ASN A 251 -2.71 -27.64 5.37
C ASN A 251 -1.57 -26.63 5.54
N ASP A 252 -1.75 -25.42 5.05
CA ASP A 252 -0.78 -24.33 5.17
C ASP A 252 -1.02 -23.55 6.47
N THR A 253 -0.25 -23.87 7.51
CA THR A 253 -0.33 -23.20 8.82
C THR A 253 0.20 -21.76 8.79
N THR A 254 0.90 -21.35 7.73
CA THR A 254 1.46 -20.00 7.58
C THR A 254 0.50 -19.05 6.85
N SER A 255 -0.53 -19.59 6.20
CA SER A 255 -1.48 -18.81 5.42
C SER A 255 -2.44 -18.02 6.32
N ARG A 256 -2.68 -16.76 5.93
CA ARG A 256 -3.73 -15.92 6.52
C ARG A 256 -5.05 -15.97 5.73
N LYS A 257 -5.12 -16.76 4.64
CA LYS A 257 -6.33 -16.86 3.79
C LYS A 257 -7.44 -17.68 4.46
N GLY A 258 -7.14 -18.40 5.54
CA GLY A 258 -8.13 -19.03 6.39
C GLY A 258 -9.20 -18.06 6.90
N VAL A 259 -8.85 -16.79 7.15
CA VAL A 259 -9.84 -15.75 7.53
C VAL A 259 -10.85 -15.50 6.40
N PHE A 260 -10.37 -15.43 5.14
CA PHE A 260 -11.24 -15.28 3.98
C PHE A 260 -12.18 -16.48 3.82
N THR A 261 -11.65 -17.70 3.80
CA THR A 261 -12.47 -18.93 3.62
C THR A 261 -13.44 -19.16 4.76
N PHE A 262 -13.08 -18.81 5.99
CA PHE A 262 -13.99 -18.85 7.14
C PHE A 262 -15.17 -17.87 7.00
N ASN A 263 -14.90 -16.61 6.65
CA ASN A 263 -15.94 -15.61 6.44
C ASN A 263 -16.79 -15.92 5.20
N LEU A 264 -16.19 -16.49 4.15
CA LEU A 264 -16.91 -16.96 2.98
C LEU A 264 -17.92 -18.04 3.36
N ARG A 265 -17.51 -19.08 4.14
CA ARG A 265 -18.45 -20.13 4.61
C ARG A 265 -19.62 -19.54 5.37
N LYS A 266 -19.37 -18.65 6.34
CA LYS A 266 -20.45 -17.97 7.07
C LYS A 266 -21.42 -17.23 6.14
N ARG A 267 -20.90 -16.60 5.09
CA ARG A 267 -21.73 -15.91 4.11
C ARG A 267 -22.54 -16.88 3.25
N LEU A 268 -21.95 -18.01 2.83
CA LEU A 268 -22.61 -19.06 2.06
C LEU A 268 -23.75 -19.69 2.85
N GLU A 269 -23.52 -20.01 4.12
CA GLU A 269 -24.55 -20.51 5.05
C GLU A 269 -25.72 -19.53 5.19
N LYS A 270 -25.42 -18.23 5.36
CA LYS A 270 -26.44 -17.18 5.47
C LYS A 270 -27.32 -17.05 4.21
N VAL A 271 -26.78 -17.32 3.02
CA VAL A 271 -27.52 -17.21 1.75
C VAL A 271 -28.03 -18.57 1.25
N GLY A 272 -27.89 -19.64 2.04
CA GLY A 272 -28.38 -20.98 1.70
C GLY A 272 -27.62 -21.66 0.55
N THR A 273 -26.36 -21.28 0.30
CA THR A 273 -25.53 -21.91 -0.74
C THR A 273 -24.76 -23.10 -0.15
N THR A 274 -24.85 -24.25 -0.78
CA THR A 274 -24.14 -25.47 -0.37
C THR A 274 -22.65 -25.39 -0.71
N TYR A 275 -21.81 -25.96 0.16
CA TYR A 275 -20.40 -26.11 -0.08
C TYR A 275 -19.87 -27.42 0.49
N SER A 276 -18.75 -27.89 -0.04
CA SER A 276 -17.99 -29.02 0.47
C SER A 276 -16.59 -28.58 0.88
N ILE A 277 -15.99 -29.30 1.82
CA ILE A 277 -14.59 -29.11 2.20
C ILE A 277 -13.83 -30.39 1.88
N THR A 278 -12.70 -30.26 1.23
CA THR A 278 -11.76 -31.35 0.99
C THR A 278 -10.35 -30.97 1.42
N ASN A 279 -9.48 -31.95 1.55
CA ASN A 279 -8.10 -31.73 1.97
C ASN A 279 -7.13 -32.06 0.84
N LEU A 280 -6.11 -31.24 0.64
CA LEU A 280 -5.13 -31.42 -0.42
C LEU A 280 -4.34 -32.74 -0.29
N LYS A 281 -4.19 -33.26 0.94
CA LYS A 281 -3.53 -34.54 1.24
C LYS A 281 -4.46 -35.76 1.12
N SER A 282 -5.76 -35.57 0.86
CA SER A 282 -6.70 -36.68 0.64
C SER A 282 -6.29 -37.54 -0.56
N THR A 283 -6.73 -38.79 -0.58
CA THR A 283 -6.67 -39.62 -1.81
C THR A 283 -7.46 -38.97 -2.92
N ASP A 284 -7.17 -39.30 -4.19
CA ASP A 284 -7.91 -38.73 -5.32
C ASP A 284 -9.42 -39.09 -5.29
N ALA A 285 -9.75 -40.29 -4.84
CA ALA A 285 -11.12 -40.72 -4.64
C ALA A 285 -11.86 -39.88 -3.56
N SER A 286 -11.20 -39.60 -2.44
CA SER A 286 -11.77 -38.75 -1.37
C SER A 286 -11.84 -37.28 -1.83
N PHE A 287 -10.87 -36.79 -2.57
CA PHE A 287 -10.87 -35.45 -3.15
C PHE A 287 -12.05 -35.27 -4.11
N ALA A 288 -12.29 -36.26 -4.98
CA ALA A 288 -13.36 -36.25 -5.97
C ALA A 288 -14.77 -36.17 -5.35
N LYS A 289 -14.99 -36.79 -4.18
CA LYS A 289 -16.29 -36.78 -3.48
C LYS A 289 -16.77 -35.38 -3.07
N ALA A 290 -15.85 -34.39 -3.01
CA ALA A 290 -16.23 -33.03 -2.68
C ALA A 290 -16.86 -32.25 -3.84
N PHE A 291 -16.82 -32.79 -5.06
CA PHE A 291 -17.31 -32.13 -6.26
C PHE A 291 -18.71 -32.57 -6.64
N SER A 292 -19.55 -31.64 -7.05
CA SER A 292 -20.86 -31.92 -7.63
C SER A 292 -20.72 -32.40 -9.07
N THR A 293 -21.44 -33.44 -9.42
CA THR A 293 -21.55 -33.94 -10.78
C THR A 293 -22.70 -33.29 -11.55
N THR A 294 -23.59 -32.57 -10.88
CA THR A 294 -24.78 -31.96 -11.47
C THR A 294 -24.69 -30.44 -11.57
N LEU A 295 -23.90 -29.80 -10.71
CA LEU A 295 -23.70 -28.35 -10.70
C LEU A 295 -22.26 -28.02 -11.09
N PRO A 296 -22.02 -26.87 -11.76
CA PRO A 296 -20.66 -26.37 -11.95
C PRO A 296 -20.02 -26.06 -10.61
N ASN A 297 -18.74 -26.41 -10.46
CA ASN A 297 -17.99 -26.27 -9.21
C ASN A 297 -17.15 -25.01 -9.21
N VAL A 298 -17.00 -24.37 -8.05
CA VAL A 298 -16.05 -23.28 -7.81
C VAL A 298 -15.09 -23.67 -6.72
N VAL A 299 -13.82 -23.76 -7.04
CA VAL A 299 -12.76 -24.18 -6.13
C VAL A 299 -12.07 -22.99 -5.51
N VAL A 300 -11.96 -22.99 -4.18
CA VAL A 300 -11.31 -21.96 -3.36
C VAL A 300 -10.30 -22.61 -2.43
N LEU A 301 -9.05 -22.19 -2.49
CA LEU A 301 -8.00 -22.65 -1.59
C LEU A 301 -7.96 -21.79 -0.31
N ASN A 302 -7.52 -22.37 0.81
CA ASN A 302 -7.24 -21.58 2.02
C ASN A 302 -5.82 -21.00 2.06
N THR A 303 -5.14 -20.97 0.92
CA THR A 303 -3.82 -20.36 0.73
C THR A 303 -3.67 -19.73 -0.65
N GLY A 304 -2.84 -18.68 -0.75
CA GLY A 304 -2.48 -18.07 -2.05
C GLY A 304 -1.14 -18.55 -2.61
N ARG A 305 -0.46 -19.50 -1.97
CA ARG A 305 0.90 -19.92 -2.30
C ARG A 305 0.97 -20.78 -3.56
N SER A 306 2.08 -20.61 -4.29
CA SER A 306 2.32 -21.33 -5.55
C SER A 306 2.46 -22.85 -5.40
N PRO A 307 3.16 -23.41 -4.40
CA PRO A 307 3.28 -24.88 -4.25
C PRO A 307 1.93 -25.57 -4.05
N GLU A 308 1.08 -25.03 -3.20
CA GLU A 308 -0.25 -25.57 -2.90
C GLU A 308 -1.20 -25.40 -4.09
N LEU A 309 -1.09 -24.28 -4.83
CA LEU A 309 -1.79 -24.09 -6.10
C LEU A 309 -1.38 -25.17 -7.10
N ASN A 310 -0.08 -25.41 -7.28
CA ASN A 310 0.44 -26.44 -8.20
C ASN A 310 -0.10 -27.85 -7.86
N ALA A 311 -0.06 -28.21 -6.58
CA ALA A 311 -0.56 -29.50 -6.13
C ALA A 311 -2.08 -29.62 -6.34
N THR A 312 -2.84 -28.55 -6.12
CA THR A 312 -4.28 -28.52 -6.40
C THR A 312 -4.57 -28.68 -7.90
N LEU A 313 -3.82 -27.97 -8.76
CA LEU A 313 -3.95 -28.06 -10.21
C LEU A 313 -3.67 -29.48 -10.70
N ALA A 314 -2.67 -30.19 -10.14
CA ALA A 314 -2.39 -31.59 -10.46
C ALA A 314 -3.59 -32.49 -10.12
N LYS A 315 -4.17 -32.35 -8.93
CA LYS A 315 -5.39 -33.10 -8.52
C LYS A 315 -6.59 -32.81 -9.41
N LEU A 316 -6.80 -31.53 -9.77
CA LEU A 316 -7.87 -31.14 -10.67
C LEU A 316 -7.68 -31.72 -12.08
N ASN A 317 -6.44 -31.83 -12.54
CA ASN A 317 -6.13 -32.47 -13.83
C ASN A 317 -6.51 -33.98 -13.80
N THR A 318 -6.10 -34.71 -12.77
CA THR A 318 -6.50 -36.10 -12.57
C THR A 318 -8.04 -36.24 -12.51
N LEU A 319 -8.68 -35.40 -11.72
CA LEU A 319 -10.15 -35.41 -11.55
C LEU A 319 -10.88 -35.16 -12.88
N THR A 320 -10.45 -34.18 -13.67
CA THR A 320 -11.10 -33.84 -14.96
C THR A 320 -10.76 -34.82 -16.09
N ALA A 321 -9.66 -35.53 -15.99
CA ALA A 321 -9.32 -36.63 -16.91
C ALA A 321 -10.26 -37.84 -16.75
N THR A 322 -10.62 -38.16 -15.50
CA THR A 322 -11.49 -39.28 -15.15
C THR A 322 -12.99 -38.92 -15.25
N ASN A 323 -13.34 -37.62 -15.02
CA ASN A 323 -14.72 -37.14 -15.03
C ASN A 323 -14.92 -36.11 -16.16
N LYS A 324 -15.06 -36.60 -17.38
CA LYS A 324 -15.27 -35.75 -18.57
C LYS A 324 -16.56 -34.93 -18.41
N GLY A 325 -16.49 -33.62 -18.63
CA GLY A 325 -17.63 -32.70 -18.52
C GLY A 325 -17.81 -32.05 -17.16
N LEU A 326 -16.97 -32.37 -16.17
CA LEU A 326 -17.01 -31.69 -14.87
C LEU A 326 -16.62 -30.20 -15.02
N GLY A 327 -17.58 -29.31 -14.83
CA GLY A 327 -17.35 -27.86 -14.86
C GLY A 327 -16.63 -27.38 -13.63
N ILE A 328 -15.46 -26.76 -13.79
CA ILE A 328 -14.64 -26.22 -12.70
C ILE A 328 -14.24 -24.78 -13.01
N SER A 329 -14.53 -23.87 -12.06
CA SER A 329 -13.92 -22.54 -12.01
C SER A 329 -13.01 -22.44 -10.78
N LEU A 330 -11.91 -21.68 -10.88
CA LEU A 330 -11.06 -21.35 -9.75
C LEU A 330 -11.36 -19.94 -9.26
N TYR A 331 -11.36 -19.75 -7.94
CA TYR A 331 -11.34 -18.42 -7.34
C TYR A 331 -10.06 -18.26 -6.54
N GLY A 332 -9.19 -17.40 -7.05
CA GLY A 332 -7.83 -17.24 -6.54
C GLY A 332 -7.67 -16.08 -5.57
N TYR A 333 -6.45 -15.56 -5.56
CA TYR A 333 -6.01 -14.43 -4.75
C TYR A 333 -5.14 -13.49 -5.60
N THR A 334 -5.01 -12.23 -5.19
CA THR A 334 -4.22 -11.22 -5.93
C THR A 334 -2.79 -11.71 -6.20
N GLU A 335 -2.19 -12.50 -5.30
CA GLU A 335 -0.86 -13.08 -5.46
C GLU A 335 -0.73 -13.96 -6.71
N TRP A 336 -1.81 -14.56 -7.17
CA TRP A 336 -1.79 -15.41 -8.37
C TRP A 336 -1.46 -14.64 -9.65
N LEU A 337 -1.66 -13.33 -9.64
CA LEU A 337 -1.20 -12.46 -10.74
C LEU A 337 0.32 -12.46 -10.92
N MET A 338 1.10 -12.78 -9.86
CA MET A 338 2.55 -12.94 -9.93
C MET A 338 2.97 -14.27 -10.57
N TYR A 339 2.08 -15.24 -10.60
CA TYR A 339 2.37 -16.59 -11.08
C TYR A 339 1.91 -16.84 -12.52
N THR A 340 1.45 -15.83 -13.22
CA THR A 340 0.90 -15.94 -14.59
C THR A 340 1.87 -16.57 -15.57
N LYS A 341 3.19 -16.28 -15.47
CA LYS A 341 4.20 -16.91 -16.36
C LYS A 341 4.20 -18.44 -16.28
N VAL A 342 3.76 -19.02 -15.15
CA VAL A 342 3.78 -20.46 -14.89
C VAL A 342 2.39 -21.09 -15.11
N TYR A 343 1.33 -20.41 -14.65
CA TYR A 343 0.00 -21.01 -14.55
C TYR A 343 -1.05 -20.44 -15.51
N THR A 344 -0.68 -19.57 -16.46
CA THR A 344 -1.65 -18.94 -17.39
C THR A 344 -2.54 -19.96 -18.12
N ASP A 345 -1.98 -21.07 -18.61
CA ASP A 345 -2.77 -22.10 -19.31
C ASP A 345 -3.76 -22.79 -18.38
N TYR A 346 -3.39 -23.02 -17.13
CA TYR A 346 -4.31 -23.55 -16.12
C TYR A 346 -5.39 -22.55 -15.73
N TYR A 347 -5.04 -21.25 -15.67
CA TYR A 347 -6.03 -20.21 -15.38
C TYR A 347 -7.10 -20.17 -16.46
N TYR A 348 -6.73 -20.24 -17.72
CA TYR A 348 -7.68 -20.36 -18.82
C TYR A 348 -8.46 -21.67 -18.78
N LYS A 349 -7.78 -22.81 -18.58
CA LYS A 349 -8.41 -24.13 -18.51
C LYS A 349 -9.51 -24.19 -17.44
N TYR A 350 -9.27 -23.61 -16.29
CA TYR A 350 -10.18 -23.68 -15.13
C TYR A 350 -10.96 -22.39 -14.88
N ASP A 351 -11.29 -21.63 -15.94
CA ASP A 351 -12.21 -20.49 -15.83
C ASP A 351 -11.92 -19.63 -14.58
N THR A 352 -10.68 -19.12 -14.46
CA THR A 352 -10.15 -18.61 -13.19
C THR A 352 -10.49 -17.14 -12.97
N TYR A 353 -10.96 -16.83 -11.75
CA TYR A 353 -11.28 -15.49 -11.27
C TYR A 353 -10.28 -15.08 -10.17
N ILE A 354 -9.60 -13.96 -10.35
CA ILE A 354 -8.62 -13.44 -9.39
C ILE A 354 -9.12 -12.10 -8.85
N PRO A 355 -9.48 -12.02 -7.54
CA PRO A 355 -9.89 -10.77 -6.89
C PRO A 355 -8.70 -9.82 -6.74
N THR A 356 -8.91 -8.54 -7.07
CA THR A 356 -7.88 -7.52 -6.97
C THR A 356 -8.47 -6.11 -6.94
N THR A 357 -7.65 -5.13 -6.54
CA THR A 357 -7.98 -3.69 -6.62
C THR A 357 -7.25 -2.98 -7.76
N PHE A 358 -6.45 -3.72 -8.53
CA PHE A 358 -5.72 -3.20 -9.69
C PHE A 358 -5.54 -4.29 -10.74
N TYR A 359 -5.52 -3.91 -12.00
CA TYR A 359 -5.17 -4.82 -13.07
C TYR A 359 -4.48 -4.07 -14.21
N TYR A 360 -3.32 -4.55 -14.57
CA TYR A 360 -2.52 -4.04 -15.68
C TYR A 360 -2.64 -4.95 -16.89
N ASN A 361 -3.13 -4.37 -18.01
CA ASN A 361 -3.16 -5.08 -19.29
C ASN A 361 -1.97 -4.63 -20.17
N PRO A 362 -0.93 -5.46 -20.34
CA PRO A 362 0.26 -5.12 -21.11
C PRO A 362 0.00 -4.96 -22.62
N PHE A 363 -1.13 -5.47 -23.12
CA PHE A 363 -1.50 -5.43 -24.54
C PHE A 363 -2.42 -4.27 -24.91
N ALA A 364 -2.88 -3.51 -23.93
CA ALA A 364 -3.71 -2.34 -24.19
C ALA A 364 -2.89 -1.22 -24.85
N GLY A 365 -3.36 -0.68 -25.98
CA GLY A 365 -2.63 0.33 -26.74
C GLY A 365 -2.25 1.57 -25.93
N LYS A 366 -3.14 2.03 -25.02
CA LYS A 366 -2.85 3.14 -24.09
C LYS A 366 -1.70 2.81 -23.14
N THR A 367 -1.67 1.59 -22.62
CA THR A 367 -0.60 1.13 -21.70
C THR A 367 0.74 1.09 -22.45
N ILE A 368 0.78 0.51 -23.64
CA ILE A 368 1.98 0.46 -24.49
C ILE A 368 2.49 1.88 -24.79
N ALA A 369 1.58 2.82 -25.08
CA ALA A 369 1.95 4.20 -25.33
C ALA A 369 2.59 4.88 -24.12
N VAL A 370 2.01 4.68 -22.92
CA VAL A 370 2.54 5.23 -21.68
C VAL A 370 3.89 4.62 -21.32
N GLU A 371 4.08 3.30 -21.49
CA GLU A 371 5.37 2.65 -21.27
C GLU A 371 6.46 3.13 -22.24
N ARG A 372 6.10 3.33 -23.52
CA ARG A 372 7.01 3.89 -24.51
C ARG A 372 7.45 5.32 -24.13
N ASN A 373 6.51 6.17 -23.74
CA ASN A 373 6.80 7.54 -23.30
C ASN A 373 7.67 7.52 -22.04
N TYR A 374 7.42 6.61 -21.10
CA TYR A 374 8.24 6.43 -19.91
C TYR A 374 9.70 6.15 -20.28
N ARG A 375 9.95 5.20 -21.19
CA ARG A 375 11.31 4.90 -21.69
C ARG A 375 11.97 6.10 -22.37
N GLN A 376 11.21 6.87 -23.14
CA GLN A 376 11.71 8.07 -23.79
C GLN A 376 12.15 9.14 -22.79
N TRP A 377 11.38 9.35 -21.71
CA TRP A 377 11.65 10.37 -20.71
C TRP A 377 12.76 9.99 -19.75
N PHE A 378 12.69 8.78 -19.20
CA PHE A 378 13.54 8.36 -18.10
C PHE A 378 14.70 7.44 -18.51
N LYS A 379 14.81 7.11 -19.80
CA LYS A 379 15.86 6.25 -20.38
C LYS A 379 15.98 4.88 -19.69
N SER A 380 14.87 4.40 -19.13
CA SER A 380 14.77 3.12 -18.41
C SER A 380 13.37 2.53 -18.56
N ASP A 381 13.24 1.23 -18.36
CA ASP A 381 11.93 0.58 -18.24
C ASP A 381 11.29 0.87 -16.88
N MET A 382 9.95 0.80 -16.82
CA MET A 382 9.23 0.80 -15.55
C MET A 382 9.65 -0.41 -14.71
N ARG A 383 9.79 -0.23 -13.42
CA ARG A 383 10.12 -1.33 -12.50
C ARG A 383 9.08 -2.45 -12.58
N GLN A 384 9.57 -3.69 -12.58
CA GLN A 384 8.70 -4.88 -12.49
C GLN A 384 8.15 -4.99 -11.07
N ALA A 385 6.89 -4.63 -10.90
CA ALA A 385 6.16 -4.67 -9.63
C ALA A 385 4.66 -4.88 -9.86
N LEU A 386 3.95 -5.32 -8.85
CA LEU A 386 2.49 -5.45 -8.82
C LEU A 386 1.96 -4.77 -7.53
N PRO A 387 1.24 -3.64 -7.69
CA PRO A 387 1.02 -2.86 -8.93
C PRO A 387 2.30 -2.20 -9.46
N ARG A 388 2.30 -1.79 -10.74
CA ARG A 388 3.36 -0.94 -11.32
C ARG A 388 3.22 0.48 -10.80
N PHE A 389 4.20 0.96 -10.03
CA PHE A 389 4.09 2.23 -9.31
C PHE A 389 3.98 3.45 -10.24
N ALA A 390 4.67 3.44 -11.39
CA ALA A 390 4.53 4.52 -12.37
C ALA A 390 3.11 4.61 -12.93
N LEU A 391 2.46 3.48 -13.27
CA LEU A 391 1.07 3.46 -13.72
C LEU A 391 0.10 3.86 -12.61
N THR A 392 0.37 3.46 -11.36
CA THR A 392 -0.42 3.91 -10.21
C THR A 392 -0.37 5.44 -10.05
N GLY A 393 0.82 6.04 -10.11
CA GLY A 393 0.99 7.50 -10.05
C GLY A 393 0.31 8.22 -11.22
N PHE A 394 0.41 7.65 -12.41
CA PHE A 394 -0.25 8.17 -13.61
C PHE A 394 -1.78 8.16 -13.45
N ASP A 395 -2.38 7.04 -13.04
CA ASP A 395 -3.82 6.90 -12.85
C ASP A 395 -4.35 7.82 -11.75
N HIS A 396 -3.65 7.89 -10.61
CA HIS A 396 -4.04 8.78 -9.52
C HIS A 396 -4.03 10.25 -9.97
N ALA A 397 -2.96 10.69 -10.61
CA ALA A 397 -2.85 12.07 -11.08
C ALA A 397 -3.91 12.39 -12.15
N GLN A 398 -4.12 11.53 -13.15
CA GLN A 398 -5.17 11.69 -14.16
C GLN A 398 -6.56 11.84 -13.51
N PHE A 399 -6.89 10.97 -12.56
CA PHE A 399 -8.19 10.97 -11.91
C PHE A 399 -8.43 12.25 -11.10
N PHE A 400 -7.50 12.57 -10.19
CA PHE A 400 -7.67 13.69 -9.29
C PHE A 400 -7.56 15.05 -9.98
N ILE A 401 -6.60 15.22 -10.89
CA ILE A 401 -6.39 16.51 -11.56
C ILE A 401 -7.56 16.82 -12.50
N ARG A 402 -8.05 15.85 -13.29
CA ARG A 402 -9.26 16.03 -14.12
C ARG A 402 -10.49 16.37 -13.28
N GLY A 403 -10.64 15.65 -12.16
CA GLY A 403 -11.75 15.90 -11.25
C GLY A 403 -11.70 17.30 -10.65
N LEU A 404 -10.53 17.74 -10.18
CA LEU A 404 -10.33 19.10 -9.67
C LEU A 404 -10.52 20.16 -10.76
N HIS A 405 -10.00 19.95 -11.95
CA HIS A 405 -10.18 20.88 -13.07
C HIS A 405 -11.66 21.06 -13.41
N LYS A 406 -12.41 19.96 -13.50
CA LYS A 406 -13.83 19.98 -13.91
C LYS A 406 -14.79 20.43 -12.81
N TYR A 407 -14.59 19.97 -11.56
CA TYR A 407 -15.57 20.14 -10.48
C TYR A 407 -15.10 21.09 -9.36
N GLY A 408 -13.82 21.47 -9.36
CA GLY A 408 -13.26 22.37 -8.34
C GLY A 408 -13.42 21.80 -6.93
N ASP A 409 -13.88 22.63 -6.01
CA ASP A 409 -14.09 22.25 -4.61
C ASP A 409 -15.24 21.25 -4.39
N ARG A 410 -16.11 21.08 -5.38
CA ARG A 410 -17.19 20.07 -5.36
C ARG A 410 -16.72 18.67 -5.73
N PHE A 411 -15.45 18.51 -6.12
CA PHE A 411 -14.90 17.20 -6.44
C PHE A 411 -14.70 16.34 -5.18
N ASN A 412 -15.33 15.17 -5.14
CA ASN A 412 -15.23 14.14 -4.09
C ASN A 412 -14.86 12.76 -4.63
N GLY A 413 -14.58 12.62 -5.92
CA GLY A 413 -14.09 11.39 -6.50
C GLY A 413 -15.12 10.25 -6.55
N THR A 414 -16.42 10.55 -6.45
CA THR A 414 -17.48 9.54 -6.61
C THR A 414 -17.53 9.03 -8.06
N GLN A 415 -18.20 7.91 -8.27
CA GLN A 415 -18.30 7.29 -9.60
C GLN A 415 -18.93 8.25 -10.64
N GLN A 416 -19.91 9.07 -10.25
CA GLN A 416 -20.56 10.06 -11.11
C GLN A 416 -19.62 11.19 -11.55
N GLN A 417 -18.57 11.44 -10.78
CA GLN A 417 -17.56 12.45 -11.10
C GLN A 417 -16.33 11.88 -11.82
N ASN A 418 -16.29 10.58 -12.03
CA ASN A 418 -15.17 9.94 -12.74
C ASN A 418 -15.22 10.29 -14.23
N THR A 419 -14.17 10.94 -14.73
CA THR A 419 -13.99 11.33 -16.14
C THR A 419 -12.79 10.63 -16.80
N TYR A 420 -12.23 9.62 -16.13
CA TYR A 420 -11.01 8.96 -16.54
C TYR A 420 -11.15 7.43 -16.51
N THR A 421 -10.71 6.75 -17.56
CA THR A 421 -10.57 5.30 -17.59
C THR A 421 -9.14 4.94 -17.25
N PRO A 422 -8.89 4.29 -16.10
CA PRO A 422 -7.55 4.00 -15.62
C PRO A 422 -6.85 2.94 -16.49
N LEU A 423 -5.52 2.97 -16.48
CA LEU A 423 -4.68 1.95 -17.10
C LEU A 423 -4.55 0.72 -16.22
N GLN A 424 -4.53 0.91 -14.89
CA GLN A 424 -4.27 -0.12 -13.91
C GLN A 424 -5.13 -0.01 -12.65
N THR A 425 -5.27 1.21 -12.09
CA THR A 425 -5.82 1.41 -10.74
C THR A 425 -7.12 2.20 -10.81
N PRO A 426 -8.28 1.52 -10.83
CA PRO A 426 -9.57 2.20 -10.79
C PRO A 426 -9.79 2.88 -9.43
N LEU A 427 -10.44 4.04 -9.46
CA LEU A 427 -10.78 4.81 -8.29
C LEU A 427 -12.28 5.10 -8.25
N LYS A 428 -12.90 4.75 -7.13
CA LYS A 428 -14.32 4.97 -6.84
C LYS A 428 -14.44 5.27 -5.35
N PHE A 429 -14.58 6.54 -5.02
CA PHE A 429 -14.58 6.96 -3.64
C PHE A 429 -15.98 7.04 -3.03
N LYS A 430 -16.06 6.65 -1.76
CA LYS A 430 -17.23 6.81 -0.91
C LYS A 430 -16.84 7.47 0.42
N ARG A 431 -17.72 8.29 0.95
CA ARG A 431 -17.47 9.00 2.21
C ARG A 431 -17.50 8.04 3.41
N VAL A 432 -16.56 8.21 4.33
CA VAL A 432 -16.49 7.46 5.59
C VAL A 432 -17.10 8.32 6.70
N GLY A 433 -18.32 8.03 7.09
CA GLY A 433 -19.03 8.82 8.10
C GLY A 433 -19.08 10.31 7.74
N THR A 434 -18.62 11.17 8.66
CA THR A 434 -18.44 12.62 8.44
C THR A 434 -17.03 12.98 7.97
N GLY A 435 -16.13 12.01 7.85
CA GLY A 435 -14.75 12.19 7.48
C GLY A 435 -14.49 12.29 5.98
N GLY A 436 -13.35 11.76 5.55
CA GLY A 436 -12.87 11.77 4.17
C GLY A 436 -13.47 10.68 3.29
N MET A 437 -12.71 10.32 2.28
CA MET A 437 -13.14 9.47 1.19
C MET A 437 -12.31 8.18 1.14
N GLN A 438 -12.95 7.01 1.16
CA GLN A 438 -12.32 5.70 0.99
C GLN A 438 -12.56 5.19 -0.42
N ASN A 439 -11.51 4.74 -1.10
CA ASN A 439 -11.65 4.03 -2.36
C ASN A 439 -12.25 2.64 -2.13
N GLU A 440 -13.36 2.34 -2.81
CA GLU A 440 -14.07 1.05 -2.76
C GLU A 440 -13.95 0.27 -4.08
N SER A 441 -13.07 0.68 -5.00
CA SER A 441 -12.90 -0.04 -6.27
C SER A 441 -12.42 -1.46 -6.03
N PHE A 442 -13.11 -2.40 -6.65
CA PHE A 442 -12.82 -3.82 -6.60
C PHE A 442 -13.13 -4.45 -7.95
N MET A 443 -12.36 -5.45 -8.37
CA MET A 443 -12.56 -6.17 -9.62
C MET A 443 -12.17 -7.64 -9.50
N LEU A 444 -12.69 -8.43 -10.43
CA LEU A 444 -12.21 -9.77 -10.71
C LEU A 444 -11.49 -9.76 -12.06
N VAL A 445 -10.27 -10.23 -12.10
CA VAL A 445 -9.57 -10.57 -13.36
C VAL A 445 -9.99 -11.98 -13.73
N HIS A 446 -10.60 -12.15 -14.90
CA HIS A 446 -11.21 -13.40 -15.34
C HIS A 446 -10.52 -13.96 -16.56
N TYR A 447 -9.90 -15.12 -16.40
CA TYR A 447 -9.27 -15.93 -17.44
C TYR A 447 -10.30 -16.91 -18.00
N LYS A 448 -10.84 -16.62 -19.18
CA LYS A 448 -11.91 -17.43 -19.82
C LYS A 448 -11.36 -18.65 -20.54
N PRO A 449 -12.09 -19.77 -20.61
CA PRO A 449 -11.67 -20.97 -21.35
C PRO A 449 -11.36 -20.73 -22.83
N ASN A 450 -11.98 -19.74 -23.45
CA ASN A 450 -11.69 -19.33 -24.83
C ASN A 450 -10.39 -18.52 -24.99
N ARG A 451 -9.53 -18.49 -23.95
CA ARG A 451 -8.25 -17.77 -23.89
C ARG A 451 -8.38 -16.24 -23.98
N THR A 452 -9.53 -15.71 -23.66
CA THR A 452 -9.70 -14.26 -23.48
C THR A 452 -9.60 -13.86 -22.02
N LEU A 453 -9.22 -12.62 -21.79
CA LEU A 453 -9.02 -12.04 -20.47
C LEU A 453 -9.88 -10.79 -20.33
N GLU A 454 -10.63 -10.69 -19.24
CA GLU A 454 -11.43 -9.50 -18.93
C GLU A 454 -11.25 -9.06 -17.47
N SER A 455 -11.54 -7.81 -17.19
CA SER A 455 -11.68 -7.29 -15.83
C SER A 455 -13.14 -6.93 -15.56
N ILE A 456 -13.71 -7.48 -14.49
CA ILE A 456 -15.10 -7.30 -14.09
C ILE A 456 -15.11 -6.40 -12.86
N SER A 457 -15.58 -5.15 -12.98
CA SER A 457 -15.65 -4.19 -11.89
C SER A 457 -16.92 -4.35 -11.04
N TYR A 458 -16.81 -4.05 -9.72
CA TYR A 458 -17.87 -4.13 -8.72
C TYR A 458 -18.06 -2.81 -7.96
#